data_c1f47ae3bd06fe9869b2c8acfa99029d
#
_entry.id   c1f47ae3bd06fe9869b2c8acfa99029d
#
_cell.length_a   1.000
_cell.length_b   1.000
_cell.length_c   1.000
_cell.angle_alpha   90.00
_cell.angle_beta   90.00
_cell.angle_gamma   90.00
#
_symmetry.space_group_name_H-M   'P 1'
#
loop_
_entity.id
_entity.type
_entity.pdbx_description
1 polymer ?
#
loop_
_entity_poly.entity_id
_entity_poly.type
_entity_poly.pdbx_seq_one_letter_code
_entity_poly.pdbx_strand_id
1 'polypeptide(L)'
;ALINAISHYLVSRERLRLSQGDLKNEILKFAKPSCTACFVGSITPVAEALRGKCIVYQLERRSDLRHGSYSDVDAPLIIPKCDLLVITGSAIINNTIDQLLALRKNGATTVLSGPSAATYPPILHELDIDIIGSSLIRDPYLAINLLKLGAGYRLLDKRGLLFKYVSTRGT
;
A
#
# COMPACT_ATOMS: atom_id res chain seq x y z
N ALA A 1 -0.45 14.20 5.43
CA ALA A 1 0.81 14.96 5.29
C ALA A 1 1.62 14.95 6.59
N LEU A 2 1.08 15.41 7.75
CA LEU A 2 1.80 15.51 9.02
C LEU A 2 2.35 14.15 9.50
N ILE A 3 1.54 13.10 9.49
CA ILE A 3 1.96 11.74 9.87
C ILE A 3 3.20 11.31 9.07
N ASN A 4 3.19 11.48 7.76
CA ASN A 4 4.32 11.10 6.91
C ASN A 4 5.57 11.97 7.18
N ALA A 5 5.41 13.25 7.50
CA ALA A 5 6.53 14.12 7.85
C ALA A 5 7.20 13.70 9.17
N ILE A 6 6.39 13.43 10.20
CA ILE A 6 6.88 12.90 11.48
C ILE A 6 7.54 11.53 11.28
N SER A 7 6.93 10.65 10.49
CA SER A 7 7.45 9.32 10.20
C SER A 7 8.81 9.38 9.49
N HIS A 8 8.97 10.28 8.53
CA HIS A 8 10.25 10.49 7.87
C HIS A 8 11.33 10.98 8.83
N TYR A 9 10.96 11.88 9.75
CA TYR A 9 11.85 12.33 10.81
C TYR A 9 12.27 11.16 11.73
N LEU A 10 11.34 10.30 12.15
CA LEU A 10 11.62 9.14 13.01
C LEU A 10 12.52 8.13 12.29
N VAL A 11 12.24 7.79 11.03
CA VAL A 11 13.08 6.91 10.21
C VAL A 11 14.53 7.42 10.17
N SER A 12 14.69 8.73 10.00
CA SER A 12 16.01 9.38 9.94
C SER A 12 16.70 9.38 11.31
N ARG A 13 15.98 9.76 12.38
CA ARG A 13 16.47 9.87 13.75
C ARG A 13 16.89 8.53 14.33
N GLU A 14 16.08 7.50 14.13
CA GLU A 14 16.32 6.16 14.66
C GLU A 14 17.19 5.32 13.74
N ARG A 15 17.67 5.91 12.62
CA ARG A 15 18.48 5.23 11.61
C ARG A 15 17.88 3.92 11.14
N LEU A 16 16.54 3.88 11.03
CA LEU A 16 15.83 2.71 10.56
C LEU A 16 16.29 2.37 9.13
N ARG A 17 16.84 1.17 8.96
CA ARG A 17 17.29 0.69 7.65
C ARG A 17 16.09 0.19 6.87
N LEU A 18 15.67 0.96 5.87
CA LEU A 18 14.65 0.55 4.92
C LEU A 18 15.32 -0.13 3.73
N SER A 19 14.89 -1.35 3.43
CA SER A 19 15.41 -2.09 2.28
C SER A 19 14.77 -1.59 1.00
N GLN A 20 15.58 -1.25 0.01
CA GLN A 20 15.07 -0.98 -1.33
C GLN A 20 14.42 -2.25 -1.86
N GLY A 21 13.15 -2.16 -2.30
CA GLY A 21 12.40 -3.33 -2.72
C GLY A 21 11.26 -2.99 -3.67
N ASP A 22 10.79 -4.02 -4.35
CA ASP A 22 9.61 -3.97 -5.19
C ASP A 22 8.47 -4.73 -4.48
N LEU A 23 7.47 -3.98 -4.04
CA LEU A 23 6.30 -4.53 -3.36
C LEU A 23 5.59 -5.63 -4.18
N LYS A 24 5.57 -5.49 -5.51
CA LYS A 24 4.99 -6.51 -6.39
C LYS A 24 5.68 -7.86 -6.20
N ASN A 25 7.00 -7.87 -6.15
CA ASN A 25 7.77 -9.10 -5.96
C ASN A 25 7.50 -9.71 -4.58
N GLU A 26 7.38 -8.90 -3.54
CA GLU A 26 7.03 -9.39 -2.20
C GLU A 26 5.63 -10.00 -2.18
N ILE A 27 4.64 -9.33 -2.73
CA ILE A 27 3.26 -9.83 -2.79
C ILE A 27 3.17 -11.14 -3.59
N LEU A 28 3.93 -11.28 -4.68
CA LEU A 28 3.94 -12.49 -5.49
C LEU A 28 4.44 -13.74 -4.74
N LYS A 29 5.20 -13.59 -3.66
CA LYS A 29 5.62 -14.71 -2.80
C LYS A 29 4.44 -15.37 -2.09
N PHE A 30 3.36 -14.63 -1.86
CA PHE A 30 2.12 -15.09 -1.22
C PHE A 30 1.11 -15.67 -2.22
N ALA A 31 1.38 -15.57 -3.53
CA ALA A 31 0.52 -16.08 -4.57
C ALA A 31 0.60 -17.61 -4.61
N LYS A 32 -0.32 -18.28 -3.91
CA LYS A 32 -0.51 -19.75 -3.97
C LYS A 32 -1.66 -20.07 -4.91
N PRO A 33 -1.68 -21.27 -5.54
CA PRO A 33 -2.85 -21.74 -6.25
C PRO A 33 -4.10 -21.66 -5.36
N SER A 34 -5.20 -21.18 -5.91
CA SER A 34 -6.49 -21.00 -5.20
C SER A 34 -6.50 -19.92 -4.10
N CYS A 35 -5.46 -19.08 -3.98
CA CYS A 35 -5.51 -17.96 -3.05
C CYS A 35 -6.56 -16.92 -3.47
N THR A 36 -7.13 -16.24 -2.48
CA THR A 36 -8.04 -15.11 -2.69
C THR A 36 -7.35 -13.83 -2.24
N ALA A 37 -7.23 -12.88 -3.16
CA ALA A 37 -6.61 -11.57 -2.91
C ALA A 37 -7.65 -10.46 -3.04
N CYS A 38 -7.70 -9.58 -2.06
CA CYS A 38 -8.54 -8.38 -2.07
C CYS A 38 -7.67 -7.13 -2.13
N PHE A 39 -7.97 -6.24 -3.06
CA PHE A 39 -7.33 -4.94 -3.22
C PHE A 39 -8.33 -3.84 -2.84
N VAL A 40 -8.00 -3.03 -1.86
CA VAL A 40 -8.76 -1.85 -1.48
C VAL A 40 -8.07 -0.62 -2.08
N GLY A 41 -8.71 -0.06 -3.11
CA GLY A 41 -8.17 1.01 -3.94
C GLY A 41 -7.56 0.50 -5.26
N SER A 42 -7.28 1.43 -6.17
CA SER A 42 -6.80 1.14 -7.53
C SER A 42 -5.29 0.83 -7.56
N ILE A 43 -4.91 -0.41 -7.16
CA ILE A 43 -3.52 -0.90 -7.18
C ILE A 43 -3.36 -1.87 -8.38
N THR A 44 -3.76 -1.41 -9.55
CA THR A 44 -3.88 -2.20 -10.77
C THR A 44 -2.64 -3.02 -11.14
N PRO A 45 -1.39 -2.50 -11.13
CA PRO A 45 -0.24 -3.29 -11.58
C PRO A 45 0.04 -4.55 -10.77
N VAL A 46 -0.30 -4.54 -9.47
CA VAL A 46 -0.12 -5.68 -8.57
C VAL A 46 -1.29 -6.65 -8.71
N ALA A 47 -2.51 -6.13 -8.78
CA ALA A 47 -3.71 -6.93 -8.99
C ALA A 47 -3.63 -7.73 -10.30
N GLU A 48 -3.21 -7.09 -11.40
CA GLU A 48 -3.00 -7.76 -12.69
C GLU A 48 -1.96 -8.90 -12.62
N ALA A 49 -0.89 -8.71 -11.86
CA ALA A 49 0.15 -9.72 -11.70
C ALA A 49 -0.33 -10.97 -10.92
N LEU A 50 -1.38 -10.85 -10.14
CA LEU A 50 -2.00 -11.95 -9.39
C LEU A 50 -3.14 -12.62 -10.16
N ARG A 51 -3.71 -11.98 -11.17
CA ARG A 51 -4.74 -12.59 -12.03
C ARG A 51 -4.18 -13.84 -12.71
N GLY A 52 -4.96 -14.90 -12.71
CA GLY A 52 -4.51 -16.21 -13.21
C GLY A 52 -3.77 -17.08 -12.18
N LYS A 53 -3.37 -16.51 -11.02
CA LYS A 53 -2.80 -17.27 -9.89
C LYS A 53 -3.77 -17.34 -8.71
N CYS A 54 -4.44 -16.23 -8.41
CA CYS A 54 -5.41 -16.07 -7.34
C CYS A 54 -6.75 -15.59 -7.88
N ILE A 55 -7.80 -15.79 -7.11
CA ILE A 55 -9.07 -15.05 -7.27
C ILE A 55 -8.83 -13.64 -6.77
N VAL A 56 -8.99 -12.63 -7.65
CA VAL A 56 -8.70 -11.25 -7.32
C VAL A 56 -9.99 -10.44 -7.24
N TYR A 57 -10.26 -9.88 -6.06
CA TYR A 57 -11.28 -8.87 -5.83
C TYR A 57 -10.63 -7.48 -5.74
N GLN A 58 -11.26 -6.50 -6.35
CA GLN A 58 -10.83 -5.12 -6.25
C GLN A 58 -12.01 -4.27 -5.78
N LEU A 59 -11.81 -3.50 -4.73
CA LEU A 59 -12.78 -2.58 -4.15
C LEU A 59 -12.36 -1.15 -4.48
N GLU A 60 -13.24 -0.37 -5.10
CA GLU A 60 -12.97 1.03 -5.45
C GLU A 60 -14.14 1.92 -5.03
N ARG A 61 -13.82 2.94 -4.24
CA ARG A 61 -14.80 3.89 -3.72
C ARG A 61 -15.35 4.81 -4.80
N ARG A 62 -14.45 5.31 -5.66
CA ARG A 62 -14.80 6.24 -6.72
C ARG A 62 -15.49 5.50 -7.86
N SER A 63 -16.74 5.87 -8.12
CA SER A 63 -17.54 5.25 -9.18
C SER A 63 -16.96 5.42 -10.58
N ASP A 64 -16.29 6.56 -10.84
CA ASP A 64 -15.61 6.86 -12.11
C ASP A 64 -14.34 6.02 -12.35
N LEU A 65 -13.76 5.44 -11.29
CA LEU A 65 -12.60 4.54 -11.36
C LEU A 65 -12.96 3.05 -11.22
N ARG A 66 -14.25 2.73 -11.07
CA ARG A 66 -14.75 1.38 -10.79
C ARG A 66 -14.91 0.52 -12.06
N HIS A 67 -13.88 0.46 -12.88
CA HIS A 67 -13.88 -0.34 -14.11
C HIS A 67 -13.79 -1.84 -13.80
N GLY A 68 -14.95 -2.50 -13.61
CA GLY A 68 -15.03 -3.92 -13.25
C GLY A 68 -14.65 -4.25 -11.80
N SER A 69 -14.53 -3.23 -10.94
CA SER A 69 -14.29 -3.39 -9.50
C SER A 69 -15.60 -3.36 -8.72
N TYR A 70 -15.59 -3.95 -7.53
CA TYR A 70 -16.68 -3.86 -6.57
C TYR A 70 -16.71 -2.49 -5.88
N SER A 71 -17.81 -2.14 -5.28
CA SER A 71 -17.92 -0.96 -4.43
C SER A 71 -17.17 -1.18 -3.10
N ASP A 72 -16.72 -0.11 -2.47
CA ASP A 72 -16.17 -0.16 -1.11
C ASP A 72 -17.22 -0.58 -0.07
N VAL A 73 -18.51 -0.39 -0.34
CA VAL A 73 -19.59 -0.88 0.52
C VAL A 73 -19.70 -2.40 0.57
N ASP A 74 -19.11 -3.11 -0.40
CA ASP A 74 -19.06 -4.57 -0.45
C ASP A 74 -17.91 -5.15 0.42
N ALA A 75 -17.08 -4.29 1.01
CA ALA A 75 -15.94 -4.70 1.82
C ALA A 75 -16.27 -5.74 2.91
N PRO A 76 -17.38 -5.61 3.70
CA PRO A 76 -17.74 -6.61 4.72
C PRO A 76 -18.06 -7.99 4.15
N LEU A 77 -18.46 -8.09 2.89
CA LEU A 77 -18.79 -9.36 2.23
C LEU A 77 -17.56 -10.01 1.56
N ILE A 78 -16.56 -9.21 1.19
CA ILE A 78 -15.42 -9.65 0.38
C ILE A 78 -14.17 -9.86 1.23
N ILE A 79 -13.79 -8.90 2.05
CA ILE A 79 -12.53 -8.92 2.82
C ILE A 79 -12.40 -10.18 3.71
N PRO A 80 -13.45 -10.63 4.43
CA PRO A 80 -13.33 -11.83 5.27
C PRO A 80 -13.02 -13.13 4.54
N LYS A 81 -13.10 -13.14 3.20
CA LYS A 81 -12.81 -14.33 2.37
C LYS A 81 -11.37 -14.36 1.85
N CYS A 82 -10.62 -13.26 2.05
CA CYS A 82 -9.33 -13.06 1.38
C CYS A 82 -8.17 -13.54 2.25
N ASP A 83 -7.25 -14.27 1.62
CA ASP A 83 -5.99 -14.74 2.23
C ASP A 83 -4.91 -13.65 2.16
N LEU A 84 -5.06 -12.72 1.21
CA LEU A 84 -4.21 -11.55 1.01
C LEU A 84 -5.06 -10.29 0.92
N LEU A 85 -4.83 -9.34 1.83
CA LEU A 85 -5.53 -8.04 1.87
C LEU A 85 -4.52 -6.93 1.56
N VAL A 86 -4.66 -6.30 0.41
CA VAL A 86 -3.80 -5.18 -0.02
C VAL A 86 -4.59 -3.88 0.06
N ILE A 87 -4.17 -3.00 0.95
CA ILE A 87 -4.86 -1.73 1.23
C ILE A 87 -4.02 -0.57 0.71
N THR A 88 -4.66 0.38 0.02
CA THR A 88 -4.00 1.64 -0.34
C THR A 88 -3.72 2.49 0.90
N GLY A 89 -2.56 3.14 0.97
CA GLY A 89 -2.25 4.10 2.03
C GLY A 89 -3.24 5.26 2.15
N SER A 90 -4.06 5.51 1.11
CA SER A 90 -5.16 6.47 1.18
C SER A 90 -6.20 6.14 2.25
N ALA A 91 -6.28 4.88 2.69
CA ALA A 91 -7.16 4.46 3.78
C ALA A 91 -6.81 5.13 5.12
N ILE A 92 -5.52 5.47 5.33
CA ILE A 92 -5.08 6.27 6.49
C ILE A 92 -5.64 7.70 6.38
N ILE A 93 -5.55 8.30 5.19
CA ILE A 93 -6.03 9.67 4.95
C ILE A 93 -7.55 9.75 5.13
N ASN A 94 -8.25 8.72 4.67
CA ASN A 94 -9.71 8.64 4.71
C ASN A 94 -10.25 8.14 6.06
N ASN A 95 -9.39 7.83 7.01
CA ASN A 95 -9.73 7.27 8.33
C ASN A 95 -10.59 5.99 8.24
N THR A 96 -10.26 5.12 7.27
CA THR A 96 -10.96 3.84 7.05
C THR A 96 -10.10 2.62 7.36
N ILE A 97 -8.83 2.82 7.68
CA ILE A 97 -7.86 1.73 7.85
C ILE A 97 -8.29 0.76 8.95
N ASP A 98 -8.75 1.26 10.11
CA ASP A 98 -9.14 0.42 11.25
C ASP A 98 -10.33 -0.47 10.91
N GLN A 99 -11.34 0.08 10.20
CA GLN A 99 -12.49 -0.67 9.75
C GLN A 99 -12.10 -1.79 8.78
N LEU A 100 -11.18 -1.52 7.86
CA LEU A 100 -10.69 -2.50 6.89
C LEU A 100 -9.89 -3.61 7.58
N LEU A 101 -9.04 -3.26 8.55
CA LEU A 101 -8.27 -4.24 9.33
C LEU A 101 -9.19 -5.13 10.19
N ALA A 102 -10.26 -4.56 10.77
CA ALA A 102 -11.23 -5.31 11.54
C ALA A 102 -12.00 -6.36 10.71
N LEU A 103 -12.13 -6.17 9.40
CA LEU A 103 -12.79 -7.11 8.50
C LEU A 103 -11.89 -8.25 8.01
N ARG A 104 -10.59 -8.18 8.25
CA ARG A 104 -9.66 -9.17 7.71
C ARG A 104 -9.92 -10.58 8.25
N LYS A 105 -9.69 -11.56 7.41
CA LYS A 105 -9.70 -12.97 7.80
C LYS A 105 -8.52 -13.25 8.76
N ASN A 106 -8.76 -14.05 9.78
CA ASN A 106 -7.67 -14.50 10.67
C ASN A 106 -6.58 -15.24 9.87
N GLY A 107 -5.34 -14.81 10.05
CA GLY A 107 -4.18 -15.36 9.33
C GLY A 107 -4.02 -14.84 7.90
N ALA A 108 -4.84 -13.90 7.45
CA ALA A 108 -4.62 -13.23 6.17
C ALA A 108 -3.37 -12.34 6.23
N THR A 109 -2.57 -12.38 5.17
CA THR A 109 -1.46 -11.44 5.01
C THR A 109 -1.99 -10.06 4.65
N THR A 110 -1.62 -9.05 5.43
CA THR A 110 -2.05 -7.68 5.24
C THR A 110 -0.93 -6.80 4.70
N VAL A 111 -1.21 -6.10 3.63
CA VAL A 111 -0.26 -5.23 2.91
C VAL A 111 -0.79 -3.80 2.85
N LEU A 112 0.03 -2.83 3.21
CA LEU A 112 -0.26 -1.41 3.02
C LEU A 112 0.62 -0.85 1.91
N SER A 113 0.03 -0.19 0.91
CA SER A 113 0.72 0.21 -0.32
C SER A 113 0.50 1.67 -0.71
N GLY A 114 1.53 2.28 -1.24
CA GLY A 114 1.49 3.59 -1.89
C GLY A 114 2.17 4.72 -1.10
N PRO A 115 2.26 5.93 -1.69
CA PRO A 115 2.99 7.06 -1.07
C PRO A 115 2.42 7.48 0.28
N SER A 116 1.10 7.33 0.47
CA SER A 116 0.43 7.66 1.73
C SER A 116 0.70 6.62 2.84
N ALA A 117 1.25 5.46 2.49
CA ALA A 117 1.69 4.44 3.43
C ALA A 117 3.09 4.70 4.02
N ALA A 118 3.70 5.87 3.75
CA ALA A 118 5.00 6.27 4.29
C ALA A 118 4.92 6.65 5.78
N THR A 119 4.10 5.97 6.54
CA THR A 119 4.03 6.02 8.00
C THR A 119 5.18 5.19 8.59
N TYR A 120 5.62 5.54 9.77
CA TYR A 120 6.73 4.85 10.46
C TYR A 120 6.45 3.34 10.57
N PRO A 121 7.24 2.49 9.89
CA PRO A 121 6.91 1.06 9.73
C PRO A 121 6.68 0.29 11.03
N PRO A 122 7.49 0.49 12.10
CA PRO A 122 7.26 -0.23 13.36
C PRO A 122 5.84 -0.06 13.91
N ILE A 123 5.27 1.14 13.89
CA ILE A 123 3.89 1.38 14.35
C ILE A 123 2.88 0.62 13.47
N LEU A 124 3.10 0.60 12.16
CA LEU A 124 2.20 -0.15 11.27
C LEU A 124 2.28 -1.66 11.48
N HIS A 125 3.47 -2.18 11.82
CA HIS A 125 3.64 -3.59 12.15
C HIS A 125 2.98 -3.97 13.51
N GLU A 126 2.92 -3.04 14.46
CA GLU A 126 2.15 -3.21 15.70
C GLU A 126 0.64 -3.29 15.45
N LEU A 127 0.14 -2.69 14.36
CA LEU A 127 -1.25 -2.81 13.91
C LEU A 127 -1.49 -4.07 13.06
N ASP A 128 -0.57 -5.04 13.12
CA ASP A 128 -0.63 -6.29 12.36
C ASP A 128 -0.66 -6.08 10.82
N ILE A 129 -0.01 -5.06 10.32
CA ILE A 129 0.28 -4.93 8.89
C ILE A 129 1.60 -5.66 8.62
N ASP A 130 1.56 -6.71 7.79
CA ASP A 130 2.69 -7.61 7.59
C ASP A 130 3.71 -7.02 6.61
N ILE A 131 3.23 -6.34 5.57
CA ILE A 131 4.07 -5.77 4.52
C ILE A 131 3.68 -4.33 4.25
N ILE A 132 4.67 -3.46 4.19
CA ILE A 132 4.50 -2.06 3.84
C ILE A 132 5.34 -1.76 2.61
N GLY A 133 4.69 -1.32 1.54
CA GLY A 133 5.37 -0.84 0.34
C GLY A 133 5.14 0.65 0.12
N SER A 134 6.19 1.45 0.26
CA SER A 134 6.07 2.89 0.12
C SER A 134 7.31 3.54 -0.49
N SER A 135 7.41 4.85 -0.41
CA SER A 135 8.54 5.59 -0.93
C SER A 135 8.85 6.84 -0.11
N LEU A 136 10.14 7.16 -0.04
CA LEU A 136 10.66 8.41 0.49
C LEU A 136 11.15 9.29 -0.65
N ILE A 137 11.11 10.59 -0.45
CA ILE A 137 11.62 11.58 -1.42
C ILE A 137 13.12 11.76 -1.19
N ARG A 138 13.94 11.59 -2.25
CA ARG A 138 15.39 11.76 -2.21
C ARG A 138 15.82 13.21 -2.20
N ASP A 139 15.15 14.04 -3.01
CA ASP A 139 15.39 15.48 -3.12
C ASP A 139 14.08 16.25 -2.94
N PRO A 140 13.81 16.75 -1.71
CA PRO A 140 12.58 17.48 -1.42
C PRO A 140 12.46 18.80 -2.20
N TYR A 141 13.55 19.52 -2.45
CA TYR A 141 13.51 20.80 -3.15
C TYR A 141 13.09 20.63 -4.61
N LEU A 142 13.74 19.70 -5.31
CA LEU A 142 13.38 19.40 -6.70
C LEU A 142 11.96 18.82 -6.80
N ALA A 143 11.60 17.93 -5.89
CA ALA A 143 10.26 17.34 -5.84
C ALA A 143 9.17 18.41 -5.66
N ILE A 144 9.33 19.35 -4.73
CA ILE A 144 8.38 20.44 -4.49
C ILE A 144 8.24 21.31 -5.74
N ASN A 145 9.34 21.66 -6.39
CA ASN A 145 9.30 22.48 -7.61
C ASN A 145 8.56 21.78 -8.75
N LEU A 146 8.81 20.48 -8.94
CA LEU A 146 8.07 19.71 -9.93
C LEU A 146 6.58 19.57 -9.59
N LEU A 147 6.23 19.37 -8.32
CA LEU A 147 4.83 19.31 -7.86
C LEU A 147 4.10 20.64 -8.11
N LYS A 148 4.76 21.80 -7.88
CA LYS A 148 4.21 23.11 -8.21
C LYS A 148 3.92 23.28 -9.70
N LEU A 149 4.65 22.59 -10.55
CA LEU A 149 4.46 22.55 -12.02
C LEU A 149 3.45 21.47 -12.45
N GLY A 150 2.71 20.85 -11.53
CA GLY A 150 1.71 19.84 -11.84
C GLY A 150 2.24 18.42 -11.97
N ALA A 151 3.49 18.15 -11.59
CA ALA A 151 4.02 16.80 -11.57
C ALA A 151 3.25 15.92 -10.58
N GLY A 152 3.04 14.64 -10.95
CA GLY A 152 2.52 13.63 -10.05
C GLY A 152 3.57 12.57 -9.70
N TYR A 153 3.18 11.60 -8.88
CA TYR A 153 4.02 10.51 -8.40
C TYR A 153 4.80 9.81 -9.54
N ARG A 154 4.16 9.52 -10.67
CA ARG A 154 4.79 8.84 -11.81
C ARG A 154 5.96 9.63 -12.40
N LEU A 155 5.86 10.97 -12.44
CA LEU A 155 6.94 11.80 -12.95
C LEU A 155 8.11 11.86 -11.95
N LEU A 156 7.82 11.95 -10.66
CA LEU A 156 8.86 11.90 -9.61
C LEU A 156 9.62 10.57 -9.65
N ASP A 157 8.90 9.46 -9.83
CA ASP A 157 9.49 8.12 -9.98
C ASP A 157 10.39 8.03 -11.22
N LYS A 158 9.88 8.45 -12.39
CA LYS A 158 10.65 8.46 -13.64
C LYS A 158 11.91 9.33 -13.57
N ARG A 159 11.90 10.37 -12.74
CA ARG A 159 13.04 11.25 -12.49
C ARG A 159 14.00 10.72 -11.40
N GLY A 160 13.75 9.53 -10.85
CA GLY A 160 14.62 8.94 -9.83
C GLY A 160 14.56 9.63 -8.46
N LEU A 161 13.53 10.45 -8.22
CA LEU A 161 13.36 11.21 -6.97
C LEU A 161 12.75 10.40 -5.84
N LEU A 162 12.34 9.16 -6.11
CA LEU A 162 11.74 8.29 -5.12
C LEU A 162 12.71 7.17 -4.71
N PHE A 163 12.83 6.97 -3.41
CA PHE A 163 13.41 5.77 -2.83
C PHE A 163 12.27 4.83 -2.45
N LYS A 164 12.00 3.83 -3.28
CA LYS A 164 10.99 2.82 -3.00
C LYS A 164 11.53 1.79 -2.03
N TYR A 165 10.76 1.48 -1.01
CA TYR A 165 11.12 0.48 0.00
C TYR A 165 10.00 -0.48 0.29
N VAL A 166 10.38 -1.63 0.79
CA VAL A 166 9.48 -2.61 1.41
C VAL A 166 9.96 -2.86 2.83
N SER A 167 9.04 -2.88 3.78
CA SER A 167 9.26 -3.30 5.15
C SER A 167 8.37 -4.49 5.43
N THR A 168 8.94 -5.58 5.96
CA THR A 168 8.21 -6.79 6.33
C THR A 168 8.28 -7.00 7.83
N ARG A 169 7.18 -7.46 8.43
CA ARG A 169 7.09 -7.73 9.87
C ARG A 169 8.07 -8.85 10.23
N GLY A 170 8.91 -8.62 11.24
CA GLY A 170 9.86 -9.63 11.74
C GLY A 170 11.21 -9.67 11.03
N THR A 171 11.52 -8.68 10.18
CA THR A 171 12.86 -8.52 9.58
C THR A 171 13.60 -7.33 10.14
#